data_1e9c967e16a492f1871d37c1135da751
#
_entry.id   1e9c967e16a492f1871d37c1135da751
#
_cell.length_a   1.000
_cell.length_b   1.000
_cell.length_c   1.000
_cell.angle_alpha   90.00
_cell.angle_beta   90.00
_cell.angle_gamma   90.00
#
_symmetry.space_group_name_H-M   'P 1'
#
loop_
_entity.id
_entity.type
_entity.pdbx_description
1 polymer ?
#
loop_
_entity_poly.entity_id
_entity_poly.type
_entity_poly.pdbx_seq_one_letter_code
_entity_poly.pdbx_strand_id
1 'polypeptide(L)'
;MKKPIEVFIRHCYYSKIQELPDRIRPSWFNKIKVFENFKNTLNSNLINYTIVYDEFYGSIDKTFLAKEKNVEIIKCGNECDSFLKTLEIIQSKNLSDDTIVYLLE
;
A
#
# COMPACT_ATOMS: atom_id res chain seq x y z
N MET A 1 9.57 -6.90 -17.09
CA MET A 1 8.70 -6.41 -18.17
C MET A 1 7.84 -5.26 -17.66
N LYS A 2 7.82 -4.16 -18.38
CA LYS A 2 7.02 -3.00 -18.00
C LYS A 2 5.55 -3.24 -18.31
N LYS A 3 4.68 -2.93 -17.35
CA LYS A 3 3.24 -2.99 -17.53
C LYS A 3 2.67 -1.57 -17.57
N PRO A 4 1.53 -1.36 -18.21
CA PRO A 4 1.00 0.00 -18.37
C PRO A 4 0.47 0.63 -17.08
N ILE A 5 0.17 -0.17 -16.05
CA ILE A 5 -0.39 0.33 -14.80
C ILE A 5 0.45 -0.15 -13.62
N GLU A 6 0.87 0.79 -12.78
CA GLU A 6 1.60 0.51 -11.54
C GLU A 6 0.76 0.99 -10.37
N VAL A 7 0.42 0.09 -9.46
CA VAL A 7 -0.36 0.40 -8.27
C VAL A 7 0.55 0.38 -7.05
N PHE A 8 0.49 1.44 -6.25
CA PHE A 8 1.24 1.53 -5.01
C PHE A 8 0.24 1.61 -3.86
N ILE A 9 0.30 0.62 -2.97
CA ILE A 9 -0.64 0.47 -1.86
C ILE A 9 0.09 0.81 -0.57
N ARG A 10 -0.34 1.88 0.10
CA ARG A 10 0.23 2.24 1.40
C ARG A 10 -0.50 1.49 2.51
N HIS A 11 0.27 0.96 3.44
CA HIS A 11 -0.28 0.23 4.57
C HIS A 11 0.62 0.38 5.80
N CYS A 12 0.05 0.21 6.98
CA CYS A 12 0.79 0.24 8.24
C CYS A 12 0.11 -0.67 9.26
N TYR A 13 0.87 -1.05 10.28
CA TYR A 13 0.34 -1.89 11.34
C TYR A 13 -0.72 -1.14 12.15
N TYR A 14 -0.45 0.15 12.43
CA TYR A 14 -1.30 0.97 13.28
C TYR A 14 -1.25 2.41 12.80
N SER A 15 -2.38 3.09 12.89
CA SER A 15 -2.48 4.52 12.58
C SER A 15 -3.27 5.22 13.68
N LYS A 16 -2.76 6.36 14.15
CA LYS A 16 -3.46 7.16 15.16
C LYS A 16 -4.82 7.65 14.67
N ILE A 17 -5.00 7.79 13.38
CA ILE A 17 -6.27 8.20 12.79
C ILE A 17 -7.37 7.20 13.12
N GLN A 18 -7.02 5.92 13.29
CA GLN A 18 -7.97 4.86 13.64
C GLN A 18 -8.56 5.02 15.03
N GLU A 19 -7.91 5.80 15.91
CA GLU A 19 -8.40 6.05 17.27
C GLU A 19 -9.42 7.18 17.34
N LEU A 20 -9.59 7.97 16.29
CA LEU A 20 -10.49 9.10 16.29
C LEU A 20 -11.94 8.61 16.30
N PRO A 21 -12.79 9.11 17.24
CA PRO A 21 -14.17 8.63 17.37
C PRO A 21 -15.01 8.80 16.09
N ASP A 22 -14.76 9.85 15.33
CA ASP A 22 -15.49 10.11 14.09
C ASP A 22 -15.02 9.25 12.92
N ARG A 23 -14.00 8.42 13.15
CA ARG A 23 -13.45 7.50 12.15
C ARG A 23 -13.78 6.05 12.46
N ILE A 24 -14.88 5.81 13.16
CA ILE A 24 -15.33 4.45 13.45
C ILE A 24 -15.66 3.74 12.14
N ARG A 25 -15.06 2.58 11.96
CA ARG A 25 -15.30 1.76 10.77
C ARG A 25 -16.58 0.95 10.95
N PRO A 26 -17.36 0.76 9.87
CA PRO A 26 -18.49 -0.15 9.92
C PRO A 26 -18.07 -1.56 10.32
N SER A 27 -18.97 -2.29 10.96
CA SER A 27 -18.69 -3.66 11.41
C SER A 27 -18.36 -4.61 10.27
N TRP A 28 -18.83 -4.31 9.04
CA TRP A 28 -18.53 -5.13 7.87
C TRP A 28 -17.17 -4.83 7.25
N PHE A 29 -16.48 -3.75 7.70
CA PHE A 29 -15.18 -3.38 7.14
C PHE A 29 -14.12 -4.40 7.56
N ASN A 30 -13.33 -4.85 6.58
CA ASN A 30 -12.26 -5.83 6.82
C ASN A 30 -11.14 -5.60 5.81
N LYS A 31 -9.99 -5.15 6.30
CA LYS A 31 -8.83 -4.85 5.45
C LYS A 31 -8.34 -6.07 4.68
N ILE A 32 -8.42 -7.25 5.29
CA ILE A 32 -7.98 -8.48 4.67
C ILE A 32 -8.84 -8.79 3.45
N LYS A 33 -10.16 -8.69 3.61
CA LYS A 33 -11.10 -8.94 2.50
C LYS A 33 -10.95 -7.92 1.39
N VAL A 34 -10.73 -6.66 1.74
CA VAL A 34 -10.51 -5.60 0.73
C VAL A 34 -9.27 -5.91 -0.10
N PHE A 35 -8.19 -6.31 0.55
CA PHE A 35 -6.95 -6.65 -0.15
C PHE A 35 -7.11 -7.91 -1.00
N GLU A 36 -7.75 -8.95 -0.47
CA GLU A 36 -8.03 -10.18 -1.22
C GLU A 36 -8.87 -9.87 -2.46
N ASN A 37 -9.88 -9.02 -2.31
CA ASN A 37 -10.73 -8.62 -3.42
C ASN A 37 -9.93 -7.88 -4.49
N PHE A 38 -9.03 -7.00 -4.08
CA PHE A 38 -8.11 -6.33 -5.01
C PHE A 38 -7.31 -7.36 -5.80
N LYS A 39 -6.71 -8.33 -5.13
CA LYS A 39 -5.89 -9.35 -5.79
C LYS A 39 -6.71 -10.22 -6.74
N ASN A 40 -7.93 -10.55 -6.36
CA ASN A 40 -8.80 -11.40 -7.17
C ASN A 40 -9.29 -10.69 -8.44
N THR A 41 -9.38 -9.37 -8.42
CA THR A 41 -9.82 -8.60 -9.58
C THR A 41 -8.66 -8.05 -10.42
N LEU A 42 -7.44 -8.29 -9.96
CA LEU A 42 -6.24 -7.75 -10.60
C LEU A 42 -5.97 -8.42 -11.95
N ASN A 43 -5.83 -7.62 -13.01
CA ASN A 43 -5.37 -8.13 -14.29
C ASN A 43 -3.84 -8.11 -14.30
N SER A 44 -3.23 -9.25 -14.00
CA SER A 44 -1.78 -9.35 -13.84
C SER A 44 -1.01 -9.12 -15.14
N ASN A 45 -1.67 -9.14 -16.30
CA ASN A 45 -1.02 -8.82 -17.57
C ASN A 45 -0.81 -7.31 -17.76
N LEU A 46 -1.64 -6.50 -17.09
CA LEU A 46 -1.64 -5.05 -17.27
C LEU A 46 -1.17 -4.29 -16.02
N ILE A 47 -1.22 -4.92 -14.87
CA ILE A 47 -1.05 -4.23 -13.58
C ILE A 47 0.05 -4.89 -12.76
N ASN A 48 1.04 -4.09 -12.36
CA ASN A 48 1.95 -4.43 -11.27
C ASN A 48 1.49 -3.71 -10.02
N TYR A 49 1.73 -4.31 -8.86
CA TYR A 49 1.49 -3.60 -7.61
C TYR A 49 2.69 -3.69 -6.67
N THR A 50 2.84 -2.68 -5.85
CA THR A 50 3.87 -2.61 -4.81
C THR A 50 3.19 -2.15 -3.52
N ILE A 51 3.46 -2.86 -2.43
CA ILE A 51 2.98 -2.49 -1.12
C ILE A 51 4.07 -1.64 -0.46
N VAL A 52 3.72 -0.41 -0.07
CA VAL A 52 4.63 0.46 0.68
C VAL A 52 4.19 0.36 2.14
N TYR A 53 4.96 -0.38 2.94
CA TYR A 53 4.58 -0.71 4.31
C TYR A 53 5.41 0.09 5.31
N ASP A 54 4.73 0.82 6.18
CA ASP A 54 5.38 1.59 7.23
C ASP A 54 5.47 0.74 8.50
N GLU A 55 6.69 0.34 8.85
CA GLU A 55 6.96 -0.53 10.00
C GLU A 55 7.24 0.23 11.29
N PHE A 56 7.03 1.52 11.32
CA PHE A 56 7.35 2.31 12.50
C PHE A 56 6.69 1.76 13.77
N TYR A 57 5.42 1.35 13.67
CA TYR A 57 4.67 0.83 14.82
C TYR A 57 4.60 -0.70 14.89
N GLY A 58 5.08 -1.40 13.91
CA GLY A 58 5.05 -2.86 13.92
C GLY A 58 5.54 -3.48 12.64
N SER A 59 6.09 -4.68 12.75
CA SER A 59 6.63 -5.41 11.61
C SER A 59 5.51 -5.95 10.70
N ILE A 60 5.76 -5.95 9.41
CA ILE A 60 4.87 -6.56 8.41
C ILE A 60 4.66 -8.05 8.70
N ASP A 61 5.64 -8.71 9.31
CA ASP A 61 5.56 -10.13 9.62
C ASP A 61 4.41 -10.49 10.56
N LYS A 62 3.88 -9.51 11.28
CA LYS A 62 2.75 -9.69 12.19
C LYS A 62 1.40 -9.43 11.51
N THR A 63 1.38 -9.23 10.21
CA THR A 63 0.18 -8.87 9.47
C THR A 63 -0.16 -9.89 8.40
N PHE A 64 -1.34 -9.74 7.79
CA PHE A 64 -1.76 -10.56 6.68
C PHE A 64 -0.90 -10.36 5.42
N LEU A 65 -0.04 -9.34 5.42
CA LEU A 65 0.85 -9.03 4.29
C LEU A 65 2.21 -9.71 4.41
N ALA A 66 2.43 -10.52 5.44
CA ALA A 66 3.75 -11.10 5.74
C ALA A 66 4.34 -11.91 4.59
N LYS A 67 3.51 -12.52 3.76
CA LYS A 67 3.96 -13.38 2.66
C LYS A 67 4.01 -12.67 1.31
N GLU A 68 3.66 -11.39 1.27
CA GLU A 68 3.70 -10.63 0.03
C GLU A 68 5.15 -10.34 -0.37
N LYS A 69 5.43 -10.46 -1.67
CA LYS A 69 6.80 -10.31 -2.18
C LYS A 69 7.13 -8.92 -2.68
N ASN A 70 6.12 -8.21 -3.18
CA ASN A 70 6.31 -6.89 -3.77
C ASN A 70 6.14 -5.80 -2.71
N VAL A 71 7.06 -5.75 -1.76
CA VAL A 71 6.97 -4.86 -0.61
C VAL A 71 8.19 -3.96 -0.51
N GLU A 72 7.92 -2.66 -0.31
CA GLU A 72 8.92 -1.68 0.07
C GLU A 72 8.67 -1.27 1.52
N ILE A 73 9.67 -1.46 2.37
CA ILE A 73 9.56 -1.15 3.79
C ILE A 73 10.04 0.27 4.06
N ILE A 74 9.22 1.05 4.76
CA ILE A 74 9.59 2.39 5.21
C ILE A 74 9.37 2.48 6.73
N LYS A 75 9.90 3.52 7.36
CA LYS A 75 9.75 3.75 8.81
C LYS A 75 9.55 5.24 9.06
N CYS A 76 8.32 5.70 8.90
CA CYS A 76 7.99 7.12 9.01
C CYS A 76 7.12 7.42 10.22
N GLY A 77 6.09 6.62 10.46
CA GLY A 77 5.24 6.76 11.63
C GLY A 77 4.14 7.81 11.51
N ASN A 78 4.02 8.47 10.38
CA ASN A 78 2.93 9.42 10.12
C ASN A 78 2.57 9.43 8.65
N GLU A 79 1.39 9.93 8.34
CA GLU A 79 0.87 9.87 6.97
C GLU A 79 1.62 10.79 6.01
N CYS A 80 2.01 11.97 6.46
CA CYS A 80 2.66 12.94 5.60
C CYS A 80 4.01 12.44 5.10
N ASP A 81 4.87 12.00 6.01
CA ASP A 81 6.19 11.49 5.65
C ASP A 81 6.10 10.17 4.87
N SER A 82 5.14 9.33 5.23
CA SER A 82 4.88 8.08 4.53
C SER A 82 4.47 8.34 3.08
N PHE A 83 3.62 9.33 2.85
CA PHE A 83 3.20 9.71 1.50
C PHE A 83 4.38 10.25 0.69
N LEU A 84 5.18 11.14 1.27
CA LEU A 84 6.36 11.69 0.60
C LEU A 84 7.37 10.60 0.26
N LYS A 85 7.57 9.65 1.17
CA LYS A 85 8.46 8.51 0.94
C LYS A 85 7.96 7.64 -0.21
N THR A 86 6.64 7.46 -0.28
CA THR A 86 6.03 6.70 -1.37
C THR A 86 6.30 7.38 -2.72
N LEU A 87 6.19 8.71 -2.78
CA LEU A 87 6.50 9.45 -4.00
C LEU A 87 7.97 9.29 -4.39
N GLU A 88 8.89 9.29 -3.43
CA GLU A 88 10.32 9.05 -3.69
C GLU A 88 10.55 7.67 -4.28
N ILE A 89 9.86 6.65 -3.74
CA ILE A 89 9.95 5.28 -4.24
C ILE A 89 9.47 5.22 -5.70
N ILE A 90 8.34 5.85 -5.99
CA ILE A 90 7.79 5.88 -7.35
C ILE A 90 8.80 6.54 -8.30
N GLN A 91 9.36 7.67 -7.89
CA GLN A 91 10.35 8.37 -8.69
C GLN A 91 11.58 7.53 -8.96
N SER A 92 12.04 6.75 -7.98
CA SER A 92 13.23 5.92 -8.10
C SER A 92 13.06 4.77 -9.10
N LYS A 93 11.83 4.40 -9.43
CA LYS A 93 11.57 3.31 -10.35
C LYS A 93 11.70 3.71 -11.83
N ASN A 94 11.87 4.98 -12.11
CA ASN A 94 12.07 5.50 -13.49
C ASN A 94 11.03 4.96 -14.46
N LEU A 95 9.76 5.10 -14.09
CA LEU A 95 8.67 4.60 -14.91
C LEU A 95 8.56 5.41 -16.21
N SER A 96 8.06 4.75 -17.26
CA SER A 96 7.80 5.39 -18.54
C SER A 96 6.76 6.49 -18.40
N ASP A 97 6.85 7.54 -19.24
CA ASP A 97 5.86 8.63 -19.26
C ASP A 97 4.45 8.14 -19.58
N ASP A 98 4.34 6.98 -20.25
CA ASP A 98 3.06 6.38 -20.59
C ASP A 98 2.46 5.53 -19.46
N THR A 99 3.20 5.33 -18.37
CA THR A 99 2.75 4.49 -17.26
C THR A 99 1.72 5.23 -16.42
N ILE A 100 0.60 4.58 -16.15
CA ILE A 100 -0.41 5.08 -15.23
C ILE A 100 -0.02 4.65 -13.82
N VAL A 101 0.11 5.60 -12.92
CA VAL A 101 0.42 5.33 -11.51
C VAL A 101 -0.85 5.53 -10.68
N TYR A 102 -1.20 4.53 -9.92
CA TYR A 102 -2.40 4.54 -9.08
C TYR A 102 -1.99 4.39 -7.62
N LEU A 103 -2.39 5.34 -6.78
CA LEU A 103 -2.10 5.31 -5.34
C LEU A 103 -3.34 4.85 -4.59
N LEU A 104 -3.20 3.78 -3.80
CA LEU A 104 -4.26 3.25 -2.94
C LEU A 104 -3.85 3.34 -1.47
N GLU A 105 -4.84 3.53 -0.61
CA GLU A 105 -4.65 3.60 0.84
C GLU A 105 -5.52 2.62 1.61
#